data_499587d66e2c76bd2f8ddb96a2476bd2
#
_entry.id   499587d66e2c76bd2f8ddb96a2476bd2
#
_cell.length_a   1.000
_cell.length_b   1.000
_cell.length_c   1.000
_cell.angle_alpha   90.00
_cell.angle_beta   90.00
_cell.angle_gamma   90.00
#
_symmetry.space_group_name_H-M   'P 1'
#
loop_
_entity.id
_entity.type
_entity.pdbx_description
1 polymer ?
#
loop_
_entity_poly.entity_id
_entity_poly.type
_entity_poly.pdbx_seq_one_letter_code
_entity_poly.pdbx_strand_id
1 'polypeptide(L)'
;MTGKNSIGGLSRRMVTAVVLAATYAGLVLVLPGVSYGPFQVRIADVLSPLPYIMGLESVVGLTLGTLVANVFSPYGVWDMAIGTLCTFTYTLVDWAIGRLFGYRRLGLVLVAVINSVVVGLYIGALLIGVIAGGGDPLMLFLVLTAESLVPMSIGSFVLVPAIRRYIVR
;
A
#
# COMPACT_ATOMS: atom_id res chain seq x y z
N MET A 1 4.67 37.81 -8.98
CA MET A 1 3.32 37.24 -8.71
C MET A 1 3.26 35.70 -8.74
N THR A 2 4.28 35.00 -8.22
CA THR A 2 4.45 33.54 -8.35
C THR A 2 4.18 32.73 -7.05
N GLY A 3 3.84 33.39 -5.95
CA GLY A 3 3.67 32.72 -4.65
C GLY A 3 2.30 32.06 -4.39
N LYS A 4 1.24 32.52 -5.03
CA LYS A 4 -0.13 32.08 -4.71
C LYS A 4 -0.48 30.69 -5.24
N ASN A 5 0.13 30.26 -6.35
CA ASN A 5 -0.14 28.96 -6.97
C ASN A 5 0.64 27.80 -6.30
N SER A 6 1.75 28.09 -5.63
CA SER A 6 2.55 27.06 -4.92
C SER A 6 1.90 26.61 -3.61
N ILE A 7 1.31 27.54 -2.86
CA ILE A 7 0.66 27.25 -1.57
C ILE A 7 -0.59 26.38 -1.77
N GLY A 8 -1.42 26.67 -2.78
CA GLY A 8 -2.60 25.86 -3.10
C GLY A 8 -2.25 24.43 -3.53
N GLY A 9 -1.16 24.26 -4.27
CA GLY A 9 -0.67 22.95 -4.68
C GLY A 9 -0.14 22.12 -3.49
N LEU A 10 0.58 22.74 -2.58
CA LEU A 10 1.11 22.09 -1.37
C LEU A 10 -0.03 21.65 -0.44
N SER A 11 -0.97 22.55 -0.16
CA SER A 11 -2.16 22.25 0.68
C SER A 11 -2.95 21.07 0.13
N ARG A 12 -3.18 21.01 -1.18
CA ARG A 12 -3.89 19.90 -1.82
C ARG A 12 -3.17 18.57 -1.64
N ARG A 13 -1.84 18.55 -1.82
CA ARG A 13 -1.03 17.34 -1.61
C ARG A 13 -1.07 16.86 -0.17
N MET A 14 -0.96 17.78 0.80
CA MET A 14 -1.06 17.46 2.22
C MET A 14 -2.43 16.87 2.56
N VAL A 15 -3.52 17.48 2.10
CA VAL A 15 -4.88 16.95 2.31
C VAL A 15 -5.02 15.55 1.71
N THR A 16 -4.52 15.34 0.50
CA THR A 16 -4.54 14.00 -0.14
C THR A 16 -3.81 12.96 0.70
N ALA A 17 -2.60 13.28 1.19
CA ALA A 17 -1.83 12.37 2.04
C ALA A 17 -2.57 12.04 3.34
N VAL A 18 -3.13 13.05 4.02
CA VAL A 18 -3.88 12.86 5.27
C VAL A 18 -5.15 12.02 5.04
N VAL A 19 -5.91 12.30 4.00
CA VAL A 19 -7.12 11.53 3.66
C VAL A 19 -6.78 10.07 3.37
N LEU A 20 -5.73 9.81 2.58
CA LEU A 20 -5.29 8.45 2.30
C LEU A 20 -4.80 7.72 3.55
N ALA A 21 -4.03 8.41 4.41
CA ALA A 21 -3.57 7.83 5.68
C ALA A 21 -4.75 7.45 6.59
N ALA A 22 -5.70 8.36 6.77
CA ALA A 22 -6.88 8.12 7.60
C ALA A 22 -7.77 7.00 7.01
N THR A 23 -7.96 6.99 5.70
CA THR A 23 -8.77 5.95 5.03
C THR A 23 -8.11 4.57 5.17
N TYR A 24 -6.79 4.48 4.91
CA TYR A 24 -6.06 3.22 5.04
C TYR A 24 -6.09 2.70 6.49
N ALA A 25 -5.72 3.53 7.45
CA ALA A 25 -5.73 3.15 8.87
C ALA A 25 -7.15 2.78 9.33
N GLY A 26 -8.16 3.54 8.94
CA GLY A 26 -9.56 3.26 9.25
C GLY A 26 -10.03 1.90 8.73
N LEU A 27 -9.73 1.58 7.47
CA LEU A 27 -10.09 0.28 6.88
C LEU A 27 -9.41 -0.91 7.59
N VAL A 28 -8.15 -0.77 7.99
CA VAL A 28 -7.44 -1.81 8.74
C VAL A 28 -8.06 -1.99 10.13
N LEU A 29 -8.35 -0.89 10.83
CA LEU A 29 -8.82 -0.91 12.22
C LEU A 29 -10.30 -1.29 12.37
N VAL A 30 -11.12 -1.09 11.34
CA VAL A 30 -12.52 -1.54 11.34
C VAL A 30 -12.65 -3.06 11.20
N LEU A 31 -11.66 -3.72 10.57
CA LEU A 31 -11.66 -5.16 10.32
C LEU A 31 -10.39 -5.84 10.89
N PRO A 32 -10.13 -5.71 12.21
CA PRO A 32 -8.89 -6.18 12.80
C PRO A 32 -8.71 -7.70 12.69
N GLY A 33 -9.80 -8.48 12.81
CA GLY A 33 -9.76 -9.94 12.71
C GLY A 33 -9.33 -10.45 11.33
N VAL A 34 -9.58 -9.68 10.28
CA VAL A 34 -9.15 -10.01 8.91
C VAL A 34 -7.76 -9.44 8.65
N SER A 35 -7.53 -8.18 9.06
CA SER A 35 -6.29 -7.45 8.80
C SER A 35 -5.08 -8.01 9.56
N TYR A 36 -5.29 -8.55 10.76
CA TYR A 36 -4.23 -9.13 11.61
C TYR A 36 -4.44 -10.63 11.88
N GLY A 37 -5.32 -11.27 11.12
CA GLY A 37 -5.54 -12.70 11.19
C GLY A 37 -4.35 -13.52 10.66
N PRO A 38 -4.43 -14.86 10.70
CA PRO A 38 -3.35 -15.75 10.28
C PRO A 38 -2.88 -15.50 8.84
N PHE A 39 -3.78 -15.03 7.99
CA PHE A 39 -3.54 -14.75 6.57
C PHE A 39 -3.26 -13.28 6.29
N GLN A 40 -3.49 -12.37 7.23
CA GLN A 40 -3.25 -10.93 7.10
C GLN A 40 -3.82 -10.27 5.84
N VAL A 41 -5.01 -10.68 5.39
CA VAL A 41 -5.67 -10.07 4.22
C VAL A 41 -6.13 -8.66 4.57
N ARG A 42 -5.40 -7.66 4.10
CA ARG A 42 -5.73 -6.25 4.35
C ARG A 42 -6.58 -5.70 3.21
N ILE A 43 -7.87 -5.50 3.45
CA ILE A 43 -8.77 -4.85 2.46
C ILE A 43 -8.26 -3.44 2.09
N ALA A 44 -7.61 -2.76 3.03
CA ALA A 44 -6.97 -1.45 2.80
C ALA A 44 -5.93 -1.47 1.66
N ASP A 45 -5.34 -2.63 1.35
CA ASP A 45 -4.34 -2.77 0.28
C ASP A 45 -4.91 -2.56 -1.13
N VAL A 46 -6.23 -2.50 -1.27
CA VAL A 46 -6.88 -1.99 -2.49
C VAL A 46 -6.45 -0.55 -2.83
N LEU A 47 -6.08 0.24 -1.81
CA LEU A 47 -5.58 1.62 -2.00
C LEU A 47 -4.11 1.67 -2.45
N SER A 48 -3.37 0.59 -2.23
CA SER A 48 -1.92 0.54 -2.44
C SER A 48 -1.45 0.91 -3.85
N PRO A 49 -2.15 0.57 -4.95
CA PRO A 49 -1.75 0.96 -6.30
C PRO A 49 -1.95 2.44 -6.67
N LEU A 50 -2.56 3.27 -5.80
CA LEU A 50 -2.85 4.67 -6.10
C LEU A 50 -1.61 5.53 -6.43
N PRO A 51 -0.42 5.31 -5.86
CA PRO A 51 0.78 6.06 -6.21
C PRO A 51 1.16 5.99 -7.70
N TYR A 52 0.75 4.93 -8.39
CA TYR A 52 0.92 4.78 -9.83
C TYR A 52 0.33 5.96 -10.64
N ILE A 53 -0.73 6.62 -10.12
CA ILE A 53 -1.39 7.74 -10.80
C ILE A 53 -1.42 9.05 -9.99
N MET A 54 -1.26 9.00 -8.66
CA MET A 54 -1.47 10.18 -7.81
C MET A 54 -0.18 10.94 -7.48
N GLY A 55 0.94 10.26 -7.27
CA GLY A 55 2.21 10.92 -6.94
C GLY A 55 2.72 10.61 -5.53
N LEU A 56 3.80 11.31 -5.12
CA LEU A 56 4.49 11.07 -3.83
C LEU A 56 3.61 11.34 -2.60
N GLU A 57 2.62 12.21 -2.70
CA GLU A 57 1.65 12.45 -1.62
C GLU A 57 0.89 11.19 -1.22
N SER A 58 0.60 10.31 -2.17
CA SER A 58 -0.04 9.02 -1.89
C SER A 58 0.94 8.00 -1.30
N VAL A 59 2.21 8.01 -1.69
CA VAL A 59 3.27 7.22 -1.03
C VAL A 59 3.34 7.58 0.45
N VAL A 60 3.45 8.86 0.76
CA VAL A 60 3.51 9.35 2.15
C VAL A 60 2.23 8.99 2.91
N GLY A 61 1.06 9.25 2.32
CA GLY A 61 -0.22 8.97 2.95
C GLY A 61 -0.42 7.50 3.32
N LEU A 62 -0.19 6.59 2.36
CA LEU A 62 -0.35 5.15 2.61
C LEU A 62 0.69 4.62 3.61
N THR A 63 1.93 5.08 3.53
CA THR A 63 2.99 4.71 4.48
C THR A 63 2.63 5.13 5.91
N LEU A 64 2.19 6.37 6.10
CA LEU A 64 1.75 6.86 7.42
C LEU A 64 0.49 6.15 7.91
N GLY A 65 -0.46 5.87 7.01
CA GLY A 65 -1.66 5.09 7.33
C GLY A 65 -1.32 3.68 7.82
N THR A 66 -0.37 3.02 7.17
CA THR A 66 0.14 1.70 7.61
C THR A 66 0.84 1.79 8.95
N LEU A 67 1.69 2.82 9.16
CA LEU A 67 2.36 3.02 10.45
C LEU A 67 1.34 3.15 11.59
N VAL A 68 0.33 3.98 11.42
CA VAL A 68 -0.74 4.19 12.42
C VAL A 68 -1.53 2.89 12.66
N ALA A 69 -1.90 2.17 11.60
CA ALA A 69 -2.59 0.90 11.72
C ALA A 69 -1.76 -0.14 12.50
N ASN A 70 -0.47 -0.24 12.19
CA ASN A 70 0.42 -1.24 12.78
C ASN A 70 0.77 -0.99 14.26
N VAL A 71 0.43 0.18 14.83
CA VAL A 71 0.48 0.41 16.29
C VAL A 71 -0.38 -0.62 17.04
N PHE A 72 -1.47 -1.06 16.43
CA PHE A 72 -2.43 -2.02 17.01
C PHE A 72 -2.19 -3.47 16.58
N SER A 73 -1.10 -3.73 15.87
CA SER A 73 -0.75 -5.08 15.41
C SER A 73 -0.30 -5.98 16.56
N PRO A 74 -0.67 -7.28 16.55
CA PRO A 74 -0.19 -8.25 17.51
C PRO A 74 1.32 -8.51 17.41
N TYR A 75 1.96 -8.17 16.29
CA TYR A 75 3.41 -8.28 16.10
C TYR A 75 4.18 -7.07 16.64
N GLY A 76 3.49 -6.05 17.19
CA GLY A 76 4.06 -4.91 17.88
C GLY A 76 5.03 -4.09 17.02
N VAL A 77 6.17 -3.73 17.62
CA VAL A 77 7.19 -2.84 16.99
C VAL A 77 7.74 -3.41 15.67
N TRP A 78 7.80 -4.73 15.54
CA TRP A 78 8.27 -5.37 14.31
C TRP A 78 7.36 -5.14 13.13
N ASP A 79 6.02 -5.22 13.31
CA ASP A 79 5.08 -4.89 12.24
C ASP A 79 5.05 -3.37 11.97
N MET A 80 5.21 -2.55 12.99
CA MET A 80 5.37 -1.10 12.78
C MET A 80 6.56 -0.79 11.88
N ALA A 81 7.71 -1.42 12.09
CA ALA A 81 8.91 -1.19 11.28
C ALA A 81 8.81 -1.86 9.91
N ILE A 82 8.62 -3.18 9.89
CA ILE A 82 8.67 -3.99 8.67
C ILE A 82 7.47 -3.75 7.78
N GLY A 83 6.26 -3.70 8.34
CA GLY A 83 5.04 -3.43 7.59
C GLY A 83 5.01 -2.02 6.99
N THR A 84 5.50 -1.02 7.73
CA THR A 84 5.63 0.35 7.21
C THR A 84 6.68 0.42 6.10
N LEU A 85 7.83 -0.24 6.27
CA LEU A 85 8.88 -0.32 5.24
C LEU A 85 8.38 -1.06 4.00
N CYS A 86 7.62 -2.12 4.18
CA CYS A 86 6.98 -2.87 3.10
C CYS A 86 6.08 -1.94 2.26
N THR A 87 5.15 -1.22 2.91
CA THR A 87 4.25 -0.28 2.24
C THR A 87 5.02 0.84 1.56
N PHE A 88 6.00 1.43 2.21
CA PHE A 88 6.85 2.45 1.60
C PHE A 88 7.55 1.92 0.34
N THR A 89 8.11 0.71 0.41
CA THR A 89 8.85 0.10 -0.71
C THR A 89 7.96 -0.08 -1.94
N TYR A 90 6.83 -0.77 -1.81
CA TYR A 90 6.00 -1.04 -3.00
C TYR A 90 5.30 0.22 -3.51
N THR A 91 4.86 1.13 -2.64
CA THR A 91 4.22 2.38 -3.08
C THR A 91 5.20 3.31 -3.81
N LEU A 92 6.47 3.33 -3.40
CA LEU A 92 7.51 4.08 -4.10
C LEU A 92 7.81 3.46 -5.48
N VAL A 93 7.82 2.13 -5.57
CA VAL A 93 7.96 1.42 -6.86
C VAL A 93 6.78 1.72 -7.77
N ASP A 94 5.55 1.73 -7.26
CA ASP A 94 4.34 2.07 -8.02
C ASP A 94 4.41 3.48 -8.61
N TRP A 95 4.83 4.45 -7.79
CA TRP A 95 5.08 5.81 -8.25
C TRP A 95 6.14 5.85 -9.35
N ALA A 96 7.25 5.13 -9.20
CA ALA A 96 8.31 5.06 -10.20
C ALA A 96 7.82 4.42 -11.50
N ILE A 97 7.06 3.33 -11.43
CA ILE A 97 6.45 2.68 -12.61
C ILE A 97 5.51 3.67 -13.32
N GLY A 98 4.67 4.39 -12.58
CA GLY A 98 3.78 5.41 -13.13
C GLY A 98 4.52 6.54 -13.85
N ARG A 99 5.66 6.97 -13.31
CA ARG A 99 6.52 8.01 -13.91
C ARG A 99 7.26 7.53 -15.16
N LEU A 100 7.74 6.28 -15.17
CA LEU A 100 8.55 5.73 -16.25
C LEU A 100 7.70 5.25 -17.43
N PHE A 101 6.61 4.54 -17.14
CA PHE A 101 5.78 3.91 -18.18
C PHE A 101 4.51 4.68 -18.52
N GLY A 102 4.15 5.68 -17.71
CA GLY A 102 2.85 6.33 -17.80
C GLY A 102 1.70 5.34 -17.52
N TYR A 103 0.48 5.75 -17.84
CA TYR A 103 -0.68 4.89 -17.62
C TYR A 103 -0.82 3.85 -18.75
N ARG A 104 -0.42 2.61 -18.48
CA ARG A 104 -0.52 1.47 -19.40
C ARG A 104 -1.04 0.22 -18.67
N ARG A 105 -1.71 -0.67 -19.39
CA ARG A 105 -2.18 -1.94 -18.82
C ARG A 105 -1.05 -2.78 -18.24
N LEU A 106 0.09 -2.84 -18.91
CA LEU A 106 1.28 -3.52 -18.39
C LEU A 106 1.72 -2.95 -17.04
N GLY A 107 1.70 -1.62 -16.88
CA GLY A 107 2.01 -0.98 -15.59
C GLY A 107 1.07 -1.43 -14.47
N LEU A 108 -0.22 -1.55 -14.73
CA LEU A 108 -1.19 -2.05 -13.75
C LEU A 108 -0.92 -3.50 -13.33
N VAL A 109 -0.53 -4.35 -14.27
CA VAL A 109 -0.12 -5.74 -13.99
C VAL A 109 1.15 -5.76 -13.13
N LEU A 110 2.17 -4.98 -13.52
CA LEU A 110 3.42 -4.89 -12.77
C LEU A 110 3.20 -4.42 -11.34
N VAL A 111 2.39 -3.39 -11.14
CA VAL A 111 2.01 -2.88 -9.82
C VAL A 111 1.36 -3.98 -8.98
N ALA A 112 0.33 -4.66 -9.49
CA ALA A 112 -0.34 -5.73 -8.75
C ALA A 112 0.61 -6.86 -8.36
N VAL A 113 1.44 -7.33 -9.28
CA VAL A 113 2.37 -8.46 -9.04
C VAL A 113 3.51 -8.06 -8.11
N ILE A 114 4.17 -6.93 -8.35
CA ILE A 114 5.31 -6.48 -7.55
C ILE A 114 4.86 -6.22 -6.10
N ASN A 115 3.74 -5.53 -5.90
CA ASN A 115 3.23 -5.26 -4.57
C ASN A 115 2.97 -6.56 -3.80
N SER A 116 2.34 -7.54 -4.45
CA SER A 116 2.06 -8.83 -3.82
C SER A 116 3.32 -9.60 -3.45
N VAL A 117 4.33 -9.60 -4.33
CA VAL A 117 5.63 -10.23 -4.05
C VAL A 117 6.35 -9.53 -2.89
N VAL A 118 6.31 -8.19 -2.85
CA VAL A 118 6.91 -7.41 -1.75
C VAL A 118 6.20 -7.71 -0.43
N VAL A 119 4.88 -7.79 -0.40
CA VAL A 119 4.12 -8.20 0.80
C VAL A 119 4.51 -9.61 1.24
N GLY A 120 4.55 -10.58 0.34
CA GLY A 120 4.97 -11.94 0.65
C GLY A 120 6.38 -11.99 1.25
N LEU A 121 7.32 -11.21 0.71
CA LEU A 121 8.70 -11.17 1.19
C LEU A 121 8.82 -10.52 2.59
N TYR A 122 8.25 -9.32 2.77
CA TYR A 122 8.39 -8.57 4.02
C TYR A 122 7.53 -9.13 5.14
N ILE A 123 6.27 -9.42 4.85
CA ILE A 123 5.32 -9.87 5.88
C ILE A 123 5.37 -11.39 6.03
N GLY A 124 5.27 -12.13 4.92
CA GLY A 124 5.24 -13.59 4.97
C GLY A 124 6.57 -14.19 5.41
N ALA A 125 7.61 -14.01 4.60
CA ALA A 125 8.89 -14.64 4.87
C ALA A 125 9.62 -14.01 6.06
N LEU A 126 9.77 -12.68 6.08
CA LEU A 126 10.60 -12.01 7.09
C LEU A 126 9.88 -11.84 8.42
N LEU A 127 8.73 -11.16 8.46
CA LEU A 127 8.05 -10.83 9.73
C LEU A 127 7.49 -12.08 10.39
N ILE A 128 6.62 -12.81 9.70
CA ILE A 128 5.93 -13.97 10.29
C ILE A 128 6.84 -15.19 10.32
N GLY A 129 7.52 -15.51 9.20
CA GLY A 129 8.34 -16.69 9.08
C GLY A 129 9.60 -16.66 9.94
N VAL A 130 10.43 -15.62 9.79
CA VAL A 130 11.73 -15.55 10.46
C VAL A 130 11.62 -14.94 11.86
N ILE A 131 10.98 -13.77 11.99
CA ILE A 131 10.99 -13.00 13.25
C ILE A 131 9.99 -13.56 14.25
N ALA A 132 8.76 -13.81 13.85
CA ALA A 132 7.72 -14.35 14.73
C ALA A 132 7.78 -15.88 14.89
N GLY A 133 8.54 -16.59 14.02
CA GLY A 133 8.64 -18.05 14.06
C GLY A 133 7.30 -18.76 13.78
N GLY A 134 6.42 -18.14 13.00
CA GLY A 134 5.07 -18.60 12.74
C GLY A 134 4.94 -19.73 11.70
N GLY A 135 6.05 -20.22 11.14
CA GLY A 135 6.05 -21.30 10.17
C GLY A 135 7.19 -21.23 9.16
N ASP A 136 7.12 -22.06 8.12
CA ASP A 136 8.12 -22.07 7.04
C ASP A 136 8.09 -20.76 6.24
N PRO A 137 9.21 -20.01 6.17
CA PRO A 137 9.26 -18.70 5.51
C PRO A 137 8.91 -18.76 4.02
N LEU A 138 9.29 -19.84 3.32
CA LEU A 138 8.98 -19.98 1.89
C LEU A 138 7.48 -20.21 1.67
N MET A 139 6.86 -21.05 2.49
CA MET A 139 5.44 -21.29 2.44
C MET A 139 4.64 -20.01 2.73
N LEU A 140 5.02 -19.27 3.76
CA LEU A 140 4.41 -18.00 4.12
C LEU A 140 4.59 -16.93 3.03
N PHE A 141 5.77 -16.88 2.40
CA PHE A 141 6.00 -16.03 1.23
C PHE A 141 4.99 -16.33 0.11
N LEU A 142 4.83 -17.60 -0.25
CA LEU A 142 3.93 -18.00 -1.34
C LEU A 142 2.46 -17.72 -1.00
N VAL A 143 2.04 -18.06 0.21
CA VAL A 143 0.65 -17.86 0.68
C VAL A 143 0.30 -16.37 0.69
N LEU A 144 1.11 -15.54 1.36
CA LEU A 144 0.82 -14.11 1.46
C LEU A 144 0.96 -13.37 0.12
N THR A 145 1.86 -13.82 -0.77
CA THR A 145 1.90 -13.32 -2.14
C THR A 145 0.59 -13.60 -2.89
N ALA A 146 0.10 -14.84 -2.80
CA ALA A 146 -1.15 -15.24 -3.47
C ALA A 146 -2.37 -14.49 -2.92
N GLU A 147 -2.47 -14.34 -1.61
CA GLU A 147 -3.56 -13.62 -0.95
C GLU A 147 -3.56 -12.13 -1.27
N SER A 148 -2.39 -11.49 -1.25
CA SER A 148 -2.24 -10.07 -1.57
C SER A 148 -2.58 -9.75 -3.03
N LEU A 149 -2.47 -10.73 -3.93
CA LEU A 149 -2.85 -10.52 -5.34
C LEU A 149 -4.30 -10.09 -5.52
N VAL A 150 -5.21 -10.52 -4.64
CA VAL A 150 -6.63 -10.17 -4.74
C VAL A 150 -6.86 -8.67 -4.51
N PRO A 151 -6.54 -8.09 -3.33
CA PRO A 151 -6.73 -6.67 -3.09
C PRO A 151 -5.88 -5.80 -4.02
N MET A 152 -4.63 -6.18 -4.33
CA MET A 152 -3.76 -5.44 -5.24
C MET A 152 -4.31 -5.43 -6.67
N SER A 153 -4.90 -6.53 -7.15
CA SER A 153 -5.56 -6.58 -8.46
C SER A 153 -6.82 -5.72 -8.49
N ILE A 154 -7.67 -5.78 -7.47
CA ILE A 154 -8.85 -4.91 -7.36
C ILE A 154 -8.41 -3.43 -7.38
N GLY A 155 -7.39 -3.07 -6.61
CA GLY A 155 -6.81 -1.73 -6.62
C GLY A 155 -6.34 -1.30 -8.00
N SER A 156 -5.53 -2.14 -8.65
CA SER A 156 -4.92 -1.84 -9.94
C SER A 156 -5.93 -1.76 -11.08
N PHE A 157 -6.89 -2.70 -11.17
CA PHE A 157 -7.77 -2.82 -12.32
C PHE A 157 -9.15 -2.18 -12.15
N VAL A 158 -9.57 -1.91 -10.91
CA VAL A 158 -10.87 -1.28 -10.62
C VAL A 158 -10.68 0.13 -10.06
N LEU A 159 -9.93 0.28 -8.94
CA LEU A 159 -9.84 1.55 -8.25
C LEU A 159 -8.99 2.58 -9.02
N VAL A 160 -7.82 2.20 -9.50
CA VAL A 160 -6.92 3.10 -10.26
C VAL A 160 -7.60 3.66 -11.51
N PRO A 161 -8.24 2.85 -12.39
CA PRO A 161 -8.97 3.40 -13.53
C PRO A 161 -10.16 4.28 -13.13
N ALA A 162 -10.89 3.93 -12.06
CA ALA A 162 -12.01 4.71 -11.58
C ALA A 162 -11.56 6.11 -11.13
N ILE A 163 -10.56 6.19 -10.26
CA ILE A 163 -10.03 7.47 -9.74
C ILE A 163 -9.39 8.29 -10.85
N ARG A 164 -8.65 7.65 -11.77
CA ARG A 164 -8.03 8.36 -12.90
C ARG A 164 -9.02 9.20 -13.71
N ARG A 165 -10.26 8.73 -13.90
CA ARG A 165 -11.30 9.47 -14.63
C ARG A 165 -11.64 10.82 -14.00
N TYR A 166 -11.43 10.98 -12.68
CA TYR A 166 -11.69 12.22 -11.95
C TYR A 166 -10.46 13.13 -11.86
N ILE A 167 -9.24 12.57 -11.91
CA ILE A 167 -8.00 13.34 -11.80
C ILE A 167 -7.59 13.95 -13.14
N VAL A 168 -7.87 13.28 -14.27
CA VAL A 168 -7.43 13.67 -15.63
C VAL A 168 -8.49 14.53 -16.34
N ARG A 169 -9.56 14.93 -15.66
CA ARG A 169 -10.45 16.00 -16.12
C ARG A 169 -9.89 17.35 -15.69
#